data_cf1c527ca9554ada0448ef29874fce02
#
_entry.id   cf1c527ca9554ada0448ef29874fce02
#
_cell.length_a   1.000
_cell.length_b   1.000
_cell.length_c   1.000
_cell.angle_alpha   90.00
_cell.angle_beta   90.00
_cell.angle_gamma   90.00
#
_symmetry.space_group_name_H-M   'P 1'
#
loop_
_entity.id
_entity.type
_entity.pdbx_description
1 polymer ?
#
loop_
_entity_poly.entity_id
_entity_poly.type
_entity_poly.pdbx_seq_one_letter_code
_entity_poly.pdbx_strand_id
1 'polypeptide(L)'
;MFFGEKKMERPIRFLAALSTAALLFIPGAAQTRAQQPAANGSATFDMTLAKPESVGFSSERLERLHSLMQQTVDQKQLPGAVTILARHGKVVDYRVYGVKDVASSAPLTKDAIFRAFSMTKPITAVAMLRLYEQGKWLPSDPISKFIPEFEHLKVFKGADVSGNMILEDPIHPPTMMELMTHTAGFTYGFFGNTLVDKEYAKANLFQSKSLQEFIDKLAKLPLMYQPGTRWSYSVSMDIQGYIIEKLSGQSLPDYMQEHIFKPLGMKDTAFFVPAEKRSRFVTMYRGNDKGEMIPADNGFGGDYASQPAMASGGGGSVSTAEDYFRFAEMLANGGELNGVRILSPSSVQLLSTNHLAANLLTGEFGIGPHVMRPGFGYGYNCAVEFDPQTANLPDGRGTFFWDGAAGTWFWVDPTNDVVFVAMIQRLFGPGMPNVEYTSRSAVYQALVNPKK
;
A
#
# COMPACT_ATOMS: atom_id res chain seq x y z
N MET A 1 -12.90 -23.49 75.03
CA MET A 1 -11.56 -23.58 75.67
C MET A 1 -10.72 -22.58 74.94
N PHE A 2 -10.57 -21.31 75.41
CA PHE A 2 -9.48 -20.87 76.28
C PHE A 2 -8.13 -21.00 75.59
N PHE A 3 -7.31 -20.00 75.36
CA PHE A 3 -6.92 -18.65 75.83
C PHE A 3 -6.25 -17.97 74.66
N GLY A 4 -6.21 -16.72 74.31
CA GLY A 4 -6.14 -15.49 75.13
C GLY A 4 -4.68 -15.07 75.43
N GLU A 5 -4.20 -13.99 74.77
CA GLU A 5 -3.31 -12.96 75.33
C GLU A 5 -2.80 -12.07 74.17
N LYS A 6 -3.23 -10.81 74.11
CA LYS A 6 -2.84 -9.56 74.77
C LYS A 6 -1.43 -9.04 74.39
N LYS A 7 -1.48 -8.00 73.61
CA LYS A 7 -0.86 -6.64 73.65
C LYS A 7 0.57 -6.49 74.21
N MET A 8 1.32 -5.75 73.38
CA MET A 8 2.02 -4.55 73.94
C MET A 8 2.34 -3.54 72.84
N GLU A 9 1.74 -2.35 72.92
CA GLU A 9 2.07 -1.17 72.18
C GLU A 9 3.27 -0.47 72.81
N ARG A 10 4.24 -0.02 72.03
CA ARG A 10 5.20 1.01 72.44
C ARG A 10 5.19 2.14 71.41
N PRO A 11 5.09 3.39 71.85
CA PRO A 11 5.09 4.54 70.97
C PRO A 11 6.51 4.94 70.55
N ILE A 12 6.74 5.07 69.26
CA ILE A 12 7.96 5.66 68.72
C ILE A 12 7.74 7.16 68.61
N ARG A 13 8.53 7.92 69.35
CA ARG A 13 8.57 9.40 69.31
C ARG A 13 9.19 9.84 67.95
N PHE A 14 8.47 10.67 67.23
CA PHE A 14 9.00 11.43 66.10
C PHE A 14 9.88 12.57 66.60
N LEU A 15 11.19 12.53 66.26
CA LEU A 15 12.04 13.69 66.31
C LEU A 15 11.97 14.34 64.93
N ALA A 16 11.42 15.54 64.84
CA ALA A 16 11.47 16.37 63.65
C ALA A 16 12.85 17.06 63.60
N ALA A 17 13.67 16.69 62.64
CA ALA A 17 14.86 17.46 62.28
C ALA A 17 14.51 18.36 61.07
N LEU A 18 14.40 19.63 61.30
CA LEU A 18 14.36 20.64 60.23
C LEU A 18 15.74 20.74 59.56
N SER A 19 15.83 20.26 58.34
CA SER A 19 16.98 20.53 57.48
C SER A 19 16.53 21.55 56.42
N THR A 20 16.98 22.76 56.58
CA THR A 20 16.91 23.85 55.61
C THR A 20 17.81 23.52 54.41
N ALA A 21 17.25 23.01 53.33
CA ALA A 21 17.95 22.85 52.06
C ALA A 21 17.80 24.15 51.25
N ALA A 22 18.88 24.89 51.11
CA ALA A 22 18.96 25.98 50.17
C ALA A 22 18.91 25.49 48.72
N LEU A 23 17.81 25.73 48.02
CA LEU A 23 17.67 25.48 46.57
C LEU A 23 18.53 26.52 45.81
N LEU A 24 19.68 26.09 45.34
CA LEU A 24 20.44 26.79 44.29
C LEU A 24 19.70 26.62 42.97
N PHE A 25 19.01 27.64 42.52
CA PHE A 25 18.49 27.74 41.15
C PHE A 25 19.67 27.84 40.19
N ILE A 26 20.04 26.76 39.52
CA ILE A 26 20.86 26.81 38.31
C ILE A 26 19.88 27.04 37.16
N PRO A 27 20.01 28.17 36.39
CA PRO A 27 19.23 28.32 35.20
C PRO A 27 19.69 27.27 34.18
N GLY A 28 18.90 26.20 34.03
CA GLY A 28 19.06 25.22 32.97
C GLY A 28 18.88 25.91 31.63
N ALA A 29 19.96 26.09 30.89
CA ALA A 29 19.86 26.45 29.48
C ALA A 29 19.08 25.37 28.78
N ALA A 30 17.83 25.69 28.41
CA ALA A 30 17.06 24.88 27.48
C ALA A 30 17.87 24.83 26.17
N GLN A 31 18.61 23.77 25.97
CA GLN A 31 19.13 23.45 24.65
C GLN A 31 17.92 23.13 23.77
N THR A 32 17.45 24.17 23.09
CA THR A 32 16.63 23.98 21.88
C THR A 32 17.45 23.12 20.94
N ARG A 33 17.10 21.83 20.89
CA ARG A 33 17.61 20.92 19.88
C ARG A 33 17.17 21.52 18.56
N ALA A 34 18.10 22.23 17.89
CA ALA A 34 17.87 22.75 16.55
C ALA A 34 17.39 21.55 15.70
N GLN A 35 16.16 21.63 15.21
CA GLN A 35 15.72 20.79 14.12
C GLN A 35 16.76 20.96 13.02
N GLN A 36 17.49 19.89 12.70
CA GLN A 36 18.33 19.88 11.52
C GLN A 36 17.43 20.27 10.34
N PRO A 37 17.83 21.27 9.54
CA PRO A 37 17.09 21.59 8.33
C PRO A 37 17.02 20.31 7.50
N ALA A 38 15.81 19.96 7.04
CA ALA A 38 15.61 18.88 6.10
C ALA A 38 16.62 19.10 4.96
N ALA A 39 17.45 18.09 4.72
CA ALA A 39 18.40 18.13 3.64
C ALA A 39 17.61 18.37 2.34
N ASN A 40 17.80 19.53 1.71
CA ASN A 40 17.17 19.91 0.44
C ASN A 40 17.76 19.14 -0.75
N GLY A 41 18.23 17.91 -0.54
CA GLY A 41 18.75 17.00 -1.54
C GLY A 41 17.69 15.96 -1.89
N SER A 42 17.31 15.88 -3.16
CA SER A 42 16.63 14.71 -3.70
C SER A 42 17.58 13.52 -3.59
N ALA A 43 17.11 12.41 -3.02
CA ALA A 43 17.88 11.17 -2.96
C ALA A 43 18.22 10.70 -4.38
N THR A 44 19.50 10.70 -4.74
CA THR A 44 19.97 10.09 -5.99
C THR A 44 20.30 8.64 -5.69
N PHE A 45 19.49 7.71 -6.22
CA PHE A 45 19.80 6.29 -6.16
C PHE A 45 20.70 5.90 -7.34
N ASP A 46 21.72 5.08 -7.08
CA ASP A 46 22.60 4.57 -8.13
C ASP A 46 21.91 3.44 -8.90
N MET A 47 21.44 3.75 -10.11
CA MET A 47 20.83 2.80 -11.04
C MET A 47 21.85 2.05 -11.92
N THR A 48 23.14 2.18 -11.64
CA THR A 48 24.20 1.45 -12.35
C THR A 48 24.06 -0.05 -12.11
N LEU A 49 24.03 -0.82 -13.18
CA LEU A 49 23.87 -2.28 -13.09
C LEU A 49 25.11 -2.91 -12.47
N ALA A 50 24.93 -3.57 -11.35
CA ALA A 50 25.92 -4.46 -10.76
C ALA A 50 25.87 -5.84 -11.43
N LYS A 51 26.99 -6.58 -11.37
CA LYS A 51 26.99 -7.97 -11.81
C LYS A 51 26.11 -8.81 -10.90
N PRO A 52 25.17 -9.62 -11.42
CA PRO A 52 24.27 -10.45 -10.62
C PRO A 52 25.02 -11.33 -9.60
N GLU A 53 26.16 -11.89 -9.99
CA GLU A 53 27.00 -12.75 -9.14
C GLU A 53 27.53 -12.00 -7.90
N SER A 54 27.73 -10.69 -7.99
CA SER A 54 28.22 -9.87 -6.87
C SER A 54 27.25 -9.81 -5.68
N VAL A 55 25.98 -10.15 -5.92
CA VAL A 55 24.91 -10.20 -4.91
C VAL A 55 24.21 -11.56 -4.82
N GLY A 56 24.83 -12.61 -5.37
CA GLY A 56 24.37 -14.00 -5.25
C GLY A 56 23.27 -14.41 -6.21
N PHE A 57 23.08 -13.70 -7.32
CA PHE A 57 22.29 -14.15 -8.46
C PHE A 57 23.20 -14.77 -9.53
N SER A 58 22.64 -15.67 -10.33
CA SER A 58 23.30 -16.23 -11.53
C SER A 58 22.77 -15.49 -12.77
N SER A 59 23.67 -14.87 -13.54
CA SER A 59 23.34 -14.23 -14.82
C SER A 59 22.71 -15.22 -15.79
N GLU A 60 23.27 -16.44 -15.91
CA GLU A 60 22.75 -17.49 -16.77
C GLU A 60 21.30 -17.85 -16.42
N ARG A 61 20.99 -17.94 -15.11
CA ARG A 61 19.65 -18.30 -14.65
C ARG A 61 18.66 -17.13 -14.78
N LEU A 62 19.10 -15.88 -14.72
CA LEU A 62 18.26 -14.71 -14.98
C LEU A 62 17.76 -14.68 -16.43
N GLU A 63 18.46 -15.30 -17.39
CA GLU A 63 17.96 -15.44 -18.77
C GLU A 63 16.59 -16.16 -18.84
N ARG A 64 16.21 -16.95 -17.84
CA ARG A 64 14.86 -17.54 -17.76
C ARG A 64 13.79 -16.50 -17.50
N LEU A 65 14.08 -15.50 -16.64
CA LEU A 65 13.18 -14.36 -16.43
C LEU A 65 13.03 -13.55 -17.72
N HIS A 66 14.16 -13.29 -18.41
CA HIS A 66 14.16 -12.54 -19.67
C HIS A 66 13.36 -13.27 -20.74
N SER A 67 13.59 -14.58 -20.89
CA SER A 67 12.86 -15.42 -21.84
C SER A 67 11.36 -15.47 -21.53
N LEU A 68 10.97 -15.59 -20.26
CA LEU A 68 9.57 -15.57 -19.83
C LEU A 68 8.88 -14.27 -20.25
N MET A 69 9.48 -13.13 -19.92
CA MET A 69 8.91 -11.82 -20.22
C MET A 69 8.84 -11.58 -21.74
N GLN A 70 9.90 -11.93 -22.48
CA GLN A 70 9.94 -11.78 -23.93
C GLN A 70 8.89 -12.67 -24.61
N GLN A 71 8.81 -13.94 -24.24
CA GLN A 71 7.80 -14.88 -24.81
C GLN A 71 6.37 -14.37 -24.59
N THR A 72 6.07 -13.77 -23.45
CA THR A 72 4.76 -13.19 -23.16
C THR A 72 4.40 -12.05 -24.14
N VAL A 73 5.40 -11.25 -24.51
CA VAL A 73 5.25 -10.19 -25.53
C VAL A 73 5.13 -10.81 -26.93
N ASP A 74 5.99 -11.75 -27.29
CA ASP A 74 6.01 -12.40 -28.61
C ASP A 74 4.69 -13.14 -28.90
N GLN A 75 4.11 -13.74 -27.86
CA GLN A 75 2.79 -14.39 -27.90
C GLN A 75 1.62 -13.39 -27.88
N LYS A 76 1.90 -12.07 -27.91
CA LYS A 76 0.89 -11.00 -27.87
C LYS A 76 0.01 -11.01 -26.63
N GLN A 77 0.49 -11.60 -25.53
CA GLN A 77 -0.21 -11.59 -24.26
C GLN A 77 0.02 -10.30 -23.48
N LEU A 78 1.15 -9.62 -23.70
CA LEU A 78 1.43 -8.27 -23.18
C LEU A 78 1.88 -7.35 -24.31
N PRO A 79 1.58 -6.04 -24.24
CA PRO A 79 2.11 -5.07 -25.21
C PRO A 79 3.60 -4.85 -24.99
N GLY A 80 4.02 -4.82 -23.73
CA GLY A 80 5.39 -4.61 -23.28
C GLY A 80 5.47 -4.59 -21.76
N ALA A 81 6.70 -4.63 -21.25
CA ALA A 81 6.98 -4.60 -19.83
C ALA A 81 8.29 -3.87 -19.52
N VAL A 82 8.37 -3.29 -18.35
CA VAL A 82 9.62 -2.78 -17.76
C VAL A 82 9.82 -3.49 -16.43
N THR A 83 10.98 -4.13 -16.22
CA THR A 83 11.30 -4.84 -14.98
C THR A 83 12.56 -4.30 -14.33
N ILE A 84 12.60 -4.23 -13.01
CA ILE A 84 13.77 -3.90 -12.20
C ILE A 84 13.93 -4.97 -11.12
N LEU A 85 15.13 -5.52 -10.98
CA LEU A 85 15.52 -6.43 -9.90
C LEU A 85 16.72 -5.87 -9.17
N ALA A 86 16.63 -5.81 -7.86
CA ALA A 86 17.76 -5.43 -7.01
C ALA A 86 17.93 -6.38 -5.84
N ARG A 87 19.13 -6.42 -5.29
CA ARG A 87 19.46 -7.08 -4.04
C ARG A 87 20.56 -6.31 -3.31
N HIS A 88 20.47 -6.22 -2.00
CA HIS A 88 21.40 -5.47 -1.15
C HIS A 88 21.61 -4.04 -1.65
N GLY A 89 20.51 -3.36 -2.05
CA GLY A 89 20.54 -2.00 -2.58
C GLY A 89 21.24 -1.86 -3.93
N LYS A 90 21.54 -2.96 -4.66
CA LYS A 90 22.20 -2.93 -5.97
C LYS A 90 21.27 -3.46 -7.05
N VAL A 91 21.02 -2.65 -8.05
CA VAL A 91 20.27 -3.05 -9.25
C VAL A 91 21.09 -4.03 -10.05
N VAL A 92 20.57 -5.22 -10.31
CA VAL A 92 21.25 -6.27 -11.08
C VAL A 92 20.61 -6.57 -12.43
N ASP A 93 19.35 -6.16 -12.59
CA ASP A 93 18.61 -6.27 -13.83
C ASP A 93 17.67 -5.08 -14.02
N TYR A 94 17.65 -4.48 -15.20
CA TYR A 94 16.75 -3.40 -15.59
C TYR A 94 16.47 -3.49 -17.08
N ARG A 95 15.34 -4.11 -17.43
CA ARG A 95 15.00 -4.48 -18.81
C ARG A 95 13.70 -3.89 -19.29
N VAL A 96 13.61 -3.77 -20.60
CA VAL A 96 12.41 -3.34 -21.35
C VAL A 96 12.10 -4.39 -22.40
N TYR A 97 10.80 -4.73 -22.52
CA TYR A 97 10.30 -5.71 -23.48
C TYR A 97 9.14 -5.08 -24.26
N GLY A 98 9.07 -5.33 -25.57
CA GLY A 98 7.94 -4.94 -26.42
C GLY A 98 7.78 -3.44 -26.66
N VAL A 99 6.53 -3.00 -26.77
CA VAL A 99 6.15 -1.66 -27.21
C VAL A 99 5.22 -0.96 -26.20
N LYS A 100 5.19 0.36 -26.19
CA LYS A 100 4.26 1.14 -25.39
C LYS A 100 2.88 1.26 -26.03
N ASP A 101 2.82 1.09 -27.35
CA ASP A 101 1.60 1.14 -28.15
C ASP A 101 1.71 0.16 -29.32
N VAL A 102 0.77 -0.78 -29.40
CA VAL A 102 0.81 -1.86 -30.40
C VAL A 102 0.45 -1.35 -31.79
N ALA A 103 -0.50 -0.40 -31.89
CA ALA A 103 -0.99 0.07 -33.17
C ALA A 103 0.09 0.86 -33.94
N SER A 104 0.83 1.70 -33.24
CA SER A 104 1.92 2.48 -33.82
C SER A 104 3.27 1.79 -33.80
N SER A 105 3.39 0.64 -33.10
CA SER A 105 4.66 -0.02 -32.80
C SER A 105 5.67 0.90 -32.11
N ALA A 106 5.19 1.91 -31.37
CA ALA A 106 6.05 2.86 -30.68
C ALA A 106 6.85 2.16 -29.58
N PRO A 107 8.19 2.29 -29.56
CA PRO A 107 9.04 1.56 -28.62
C PRO A 107 8.72 1.93 -27.17
N LEU A 108 8.71 0.92 -26.29
CA LEU A 108 8.70 1.13 -24.85
C LEU A 108 10.10 1.56 -24.39
N THR A 109 10.15 2.45 -23.41
CA THR A 109 11.41 2.96 -22.85
C THR A 109 11.44 2.78 -21.32
N LYS A 110 12.63 2.82 -20.72
CA LYS A 110 12.79 2.66 -19.26
C LYS A 110 12.02 3.71 -18.47
N ASP A 111 11.88 4.91 -19.01
CA ASP A 111 11.18 6.06 -18.41
C ASP A 111 9.69 6.15 -18.80
N ALA A 112 9.13 5.08 -19.38
CA ALA A 112 7.71 5.01 -19.70
C ALA A 112 6.84 5.18 -18.44
N ILE A 113 5.75 5.92 -18.59
CA ILE A 113 4.80 6.23 -17.51
C ILE A 113 3.60 5.29 -17.61
N PHE A 114 3.31 4.62 -16.51
CA PHE A 114 2.23 3.63 -16.39
C PHE A 114 1.17 4.11 -15.39
N ARG A 115 -0.09 3.72 -15.60
CA ARG A 115 -1.12 3.81 -14.57
C ARG A 115 -0.79 2.80 -13.48
N ALA A 116 -0.50 3.28 -12.28
CA ALA A 116 -0.14 2.42 -11.15
C ALA A 116 -1.35 1.70 -10.55
N PHE A 117 -2.56 2.29 -10.70
CA PHE A 117 -3.77 1.78 -10.07
C PHE A 117 -3.56 1.44 -8.59
N SER A 118 -3.85 0.20 -8.18
CA SER A 118 -3.78 -0.18 -6.77
C SER A 118 -2.38 -0.19 -6.17
N MET A 119 -1.32 -0.09 -6.95
CA MET A 119 0.01 0.22 -6.43
C MET A 119 0.09 1.64 -5.78
N THR A 120 -0.94 2.47 -5.93
CA THR A 120 -1.11 3.71 -5.14
C THR A 120 -1.29 3.42 -3.64
N LYS A 121 -1.90 2.28 -3.26
CA LYS A 121 -2.26 1.95 -1.88
C LYS A 121 -1.09 1.89 -0.90
N PRO A 122 0.04 1.23 -1.20
CA PRO A 122 1.21 1.28 -0.32
C PRO A 122 1.75 2.71 -0.12
N ILE A 123 1.65 3.56 -1.16
CA ILE A 123 2.06 4.98 -1.04
C ILE A 123 1.11 5.72 -0.09
N THR A 124 -0.19 5.48 -0.18
CA THR A 124 -1.20 6.03 0.75
C THR A 124 -0.95 5.54 2.18
N ALA A 125 -0.55 4.27 2.38
CA ALA A 125 -0.16 3.77 3.69
C ALA A 125 1.04 4.53 4.26
N VAL A 126 2.05 4.78 3.45
CA VAL A 126 3.22 5.57 3.88
C VAL A 126 2.81 6.98 4.28
N ALA A 127 1.91 7.64 3.53
CA ALA A 127 1.37 8.95 3.88
C ALA A 127 0.63 8.92 5.23
N MET A 128 -0.22 7.92 5.46
CA MET A 128 -0.92 7.71 6.73
C MET A 128 0.06 7.45 7.88
N LEU A 129 1.07 6.60 7.68
CA LEU A 129 2.06 6.29 8.71
C LEU A 129 2.93 7.48 9.07
N ARG A 130 3.23 8.39 8.14
CA ARG A 130 3.88 9.66 8.47
C ARG A 130 3.05 10.52 9.43
N LEU A 131 1.73 10.55 9.23
CA LEU A 131 0.82 11.25 10.15
C LEU A 131 0.68 10.51 11.50
N TYR A 132 0.77 9.18 11.48
CA TYR A 132 0.84 8.37 12.70
C TYR A 132 2.09 8.71 13.53
N GLU A 133 3.27 8.78 12.91
CA GLU A 133 4.52 9.17 13.57
C GLU A 133 4.47 10.58 14.19
N GLN A 134 3.61 11.45 13.65
CA GLN A 134 3.34 12.78 14.20
C GLN A 134 2.29 12.76 15.33
N GLY A 135 1.79 11.59 15.73
CA GLY A 135 0.75 11.45 16.75
C GLY A 135 -0.64 11.96 16.32
N LYS A 136 -0.89 12.07 15.01
CA LYS A 136 -2.15 12.61 14.48
C LYS A 136 -3.32 11.63 14.57
N TRP A 137 -3.04 10.33 14.62
CA TRP A 137 -4.04 9.27 14.77
C TRP A 137 -3.45 8.05 15.46
N LEU A 138 -4.33 7.21 16.01
CA LEU A 138 -3.99 5.92 16.64
C LEU A 138 -4.77 4.79 15.96
N PRO A 139 -4.24 3.55 15.92
CA PRO A 139 -4.93 2.40 15.35
C PRO A 139 -6.32 2.14 15.95
N SER A 140 -6.50 2.41 17.24
CA SER A 140 -7.76 2.24 17.98
C SER A 140 -8.74 3.41 17.84
N ASP A 141 -8.34 4.52 17.22
CA ASP A 141 -9.25 5.65 17.01
C ASP A 141 -10.43 5.21 16.13
N PRO A 142 -11.67 5.57 16.45
CA PRO A 142 -12.77 5.40 15.52
C PRO A 142 -12.61 6.34 14.32
N ILE A 143 -12.97 5.87 13.13
CA ILE A 143 -12.88 6.68 11.91
C ILE A 143 -13.73 7.96 12.04
N SER A 144 -14.85 7.89 12.75
CA SER A 144 -15.74 9.03 13.00
C SER A 144 -15.07 10.18 13.77
N LYS A 145 -13.96 9.94 14.48
CA LYS A 145 -13.15 11.00 15.09
C LYS A 145 -12.61 11.99 14.03
N PHE A 146 -12.36 11.52 12.82
CA PHE A 146 -11.81 12.30 11.70
C PHE A 146 -12.85 12.62 10.63
N ILE A 147 -13.92 11.81 10.58
CA ILE A 147 -15.02 11.89 9.62
C ILE A 147 -16.33 11.81 10.40
N PRO A 148 -16.82 12.94 10.96
CA PRO A 148 -18.07 12.95 11.76
C PRO A 148 -19.27 12.38 11.00
N GLU A 149 -19.29 12.48 9.67
CA GLU A 149 -20.33 11.92 8.80
C GLU A 149 -20.47 10.39 8.95
N PHE A 150 -19.46 9.70 9.50
CA PHE A 150 -19.46 8.25 9.73
C PHE A 150 -19.94 7.85 11.15
N GLU A 151 -20.41 8.78 11.97
CA GLU A 151 -20.89 8.48 13.32
C GLU A 151 -22.09 7.53 13.32
N HIS A 152 -22.93 7.58 12.27
CA HIS A 152 -24.18 6.83 12.21
C HIS A 152 -24.23 5.79 11.07
N LEU A 153 -23.08 5.26 10.68
CA LEU A 153 -23.02 4.18 9.70
C LEU A 153 -23.88 2.99 10.16
N LYS A 154 -24.53 2.34 9.20
CA LYS A 154 -25.29 1.10 9.41
C LYS A 154 -24.60 -0.06 8.70
N VAL A 155 -24.89 -1.26 9.13
CA VAL A 155 -24.35 -2.50 8.57
C VAL A 155 -25.46 -3.29 7.92
N PHE A 156 -25.21 -3.85 6.75
CA PHE A 156 -26.13 -4.75 6.09
C PHE A 156 -26.24 -6.07 6.86
N LYS A 157 -27.48 -6.38 7.29
CA LYS A 157 -27.80 -7.63 8.00
C LYS A 157 -28.38 -8.71 7.08
N GLY A 158 -29.08 -8.29 6.04
CA GLY A 158 -29.78 -9.19 5.14
C GLY A 158 -30.86 -8.46 4.36
N ALA A 159 -31.74 -9.24 3.69
CA ALA A 159 -32.90 -8.72 2.98
C ALA A 159 -34.21 -9.25 3.60
N ASP A 160 -35.26 -8.43 3.57
CA ASP A 160 -36.61 -8.84 3.90
C ASP A 160 -37.26 -9.67 2.78
N VAL A 161 -38.46 -10.17 3.01
CA VAL A 161 -39.22 -10.97 2.03
C VAL A 161 -39.56 -10.22 0.74
N SER A 162 -39.50 -8.88 0.76
CA SER A 162 -39.72 -8.01 -0.38
C SER A 162 -38.41 -7.61 -1.09
N GLY A 163 -37.26 -8.08 -0.58
CA GLY A 163 -35.94 -7.78 -1.15
C GLY A 163 -35.33 -6.45 -0.69
N ASN A 164 -35.92 -5.75 0.30
CA ASN A 164 -35.34 -4.54 0.85
C ASN A 164 -34.22 -4.87 1.84
N MET A 165 -33.20 -4.03 1.93
CA MET A 165 -32.12 -4.20 2.88
C MET A 165 -32.60 -4.02 4.32
N ILE A 166 -32.26 -4.98 5.17
CA ILE A 166 -32.35 -4.88 6.62
C ILE A 166 -30.99 -4.39 7.11
N LEU A 167 -30.99 -3.30 7.86
CA LEU A 167 -29.78 -2.69 8.42
C LEU A 167 -29.79 -2.82 9.95
N GLU A 168 -28.59 -2.91 10.52
CA GLU A 168 -28.37 -2.90 11.96
C GLU A 168 -27.23 -1.95 12.33
N ASP A 169 -27.05 -1.69 13.61
CA ASP A 169 -25.91 -0.92 14.09
C ASP A 169 -24.63 -1.74 14.01
N PRO A 170 -23.46 -1.09 13.78
CA PRO A 170 -22.18 -1.77 13.91
C PRO A 170 -21.95 -2.22 15.36
N ILE A 171 -21.31 -3.36 15.55
CA ILE A 171 -20.95 -3.90 16.88
C ILE A 171 -19.99 -3.00 17.64
N HIS A 172 -19.22 -2.20 16.92
CA HIS A 172 -18.41 -1.08 17.39
C HIS A 172 -18.16 -0.11 16.21
N PRO A 173 -17.83 1.15 16.45
CA PRO A 173 -17.44 2.07 15.39
C PRO A 173 -16.22 1.54 14.64
N PRO A 174 -16.18 1.58 13.29
CA PRO A 174 -15.01 1.17 12.53
C PRO A 174 -13.77 1.96 12.97
N THR A 175 -12.64 1.28 13.15
CA THR A 175 -11.38 1.85 13.63
C THR A 175 -10.41 2.18 12.50
N MET A 176 -9.40 2.99 12.80
CA MET A 176 -8.32 3.32 11.87
C MET A 176 -7.51 2.08 11.47
N MET A 177 -7.27 1.13 12.39
CA MET A 177 -6.61 -0.14 12.06
C MET A 177 -7.43 -0.93 11.05
N GLU A 178 -8.73 -1.04 11.25
CA GLU A 178 -9.63 -1.74 10.32
C GLU A 178 -9.71 -1.05 8.96
N LEU A 179 -9.62 0.29 8.94
CA LEU A 179 -9.51 1.04 7.69
C LEU A 179 -8.20 0.73 6.93
N MET A 180 -7.06 0.66 7.66
CA MET A 180 -5.75 0.36 7.10
C MET A 180 -5.65 -1.10 6.59
N THR A 181 -6.48 -2.00 7.10
CA THR A 181 -6.42 -3.44 6.83
C THR A 181 -7.57 -3.99 5.99
N HIS A 182 -8.45 -3.13 5.43
CA HIS A 182 -9.65 -3.55 4.71
C HIS A 182 -10.64 -4.39 5.54
N THR A 183 -10.70 -4.19 6.85
CA THR A 183 -11.64 -4.90 7.73
C THR A 183 -12.71 -3.99 8.32
N ALA A 184 -12.77 -2.72 7.92
CA ALA A 184 -13.75 -1.74 8.39
C ALA A 184 -15.18 -1.98 7.88
N GLY A 185 -15.40 -2.95 7.01
CA GLY A 185 -16.72 -3.32 6.50
C GLY A 185 -17.15 -2.62 5.19
N PHE A 186 -16.34 -1.73 4.63
CA PHE A 186 -16.62 -1.10 3.33
C PHE A 186 -16.45 -2.09 2.16
N THR A 187 -16.98 -1.72 0.97
CA THR A 187 -16.77 -2.42 -0.30
C THR A 187 -16.40 -1.41 -1.42
N TYR A 188 -16.10 -1.91 -2.61
CA TYR A 188 -15.96 -1.08 -3.82
C TYR A 188 -17.26 -0.98 -4.63
N GLY A 189 -18.16 -1.97 -4.51
CA GLY A 189 -19.40 -2.04 -5.28
C GLY A 189 -19.27 -2.66 -6.68
N PHE A 190 -18.08 -3.00 -7.15
CA PHE A 190 -17.88 -3.58 -8.49
C PHE A 190 -17.16 -4.95 -8.49
N PHE A 191 -16.76 -5.45 -7.33
CA PHE A 191 -16.20 -6.80 -7.21
C PHE A 191 -17.24 -7.85 -6.84
N GLY A 192 -18.43 -7.44 -6.42
CA GLY A 192 -19.54 -8.28 -6.04
C GLY A 192 -20.85 -7.90 -6.72
N ASN A 193 -21.94 -8.57 -6.36
CA ASN A 193 -23.28 -8.32 -6.89
C ASN A 193 -24.36 -8.36 -5.79
N THR A 194 -24.00 -8.03 -4.55
CA THR A 194 -24.92 -7.94 -3.43
C THR A 194 -25.79 -6.68 -3.54
N LEU A 195 -26.79 -6.57 -2.66
CA LEU A 195 -27.59 -5.33 -2.58
C LEU A 195 -26.71 -4.13 -2.21
N VAL A 196 -25.75 -4.31 -1.32
CA VAL A 196 -24.80 -3.24 -0.95
C VAL A 196 -23.92 -2.84 -2.12
N ASP A 197 -23.35 -3.80 -2.86
CA ASP A 197 -22.54 -3.49 -4.05
C ASP A 197 -23.32 -2.66 -5.07
N LYS A 198 -24.60 -2.98 -5.27
CA LYS A 198 -25.49 -2.21 -6.18
C LYS A 198 -25.70 -0.78 -5.71
N GLU A 199 -25.84 -0.53 -4.42
CA GLU A 199 -25.96 0.84 -3.89
C GLU A 199 -24.66 1.63 -4.03
N TYR A 200 -23.50 1.00 -3.77
CA TYR A 200 -22.20 1.62 -4.01
C TYR A 200 -22.01 1.97 -5.51
N ALA A 201 -22.38 1.08 -6.41
CA ALA A 201 -22.31 1.33 -7.84
C ALA A 201 -23.21 2.49 -8.27
N LYS A 202 -24.46 2.57 -7.76
CA LYS A 202 -25.40 3.69 -8.02
C LYS A 202 -24.88 5.02 -7.50
N ALA A 203 -24.13 5.03 -6.38
CA ALA A 203 -23.64 6.26 -5.78
C ALA A 203 -22.58 6.98 -6.63
N ASN A 204 -22.00 6.31 -7.63
CA ASN A 204 -20.97 6.85 -8.51
C ASN A 204 -19.86 7.57 -7.74
N LEU A 205 -19.32 6.91 -6.72
CA LEU A 205 -18.36 7.47 -5.76
C LEU A 205 -17.16 8.12 -6.45
N PHE A 206 -16.61 7.45 -7.48
CA PHE A 206 -15.43 7.91 -8.21
C PHE A 206 -15.70 9.05 -9.22
N GLN A 207 -16.95 9.45 -9.38
CA GLN A 207 -17.35 10.65 -10.14
C GLN A 207 -17.55 11.89 -9.25
N SER A 208 -17.11 11.80 -7.98
CA SER A 208 -17.16 12.93 -7.04
C SER A 208 -16.17 14.02 -7.43
N LYS A 209 -16.55 15.28 -7.16
CA LYS A 209 -15.74 16.46 -7.48
C LYS A 209 -14.72 16.82 -6.42
N SER A 210 -14.72 16.08 -5.30
CA SER A 210 -13.76 16.22 -4.19
C SER A 210 -13.83 14.97 -3.30
N LEU A 211 -12.82 14.78 -2.44
CA LEU A 211 -12.88 13.74 -1.42
C LEU A 211 -13.98 14.02 -0.39
N GLN A 212 -14.33 15.28 -0.11
CA GLN A 212 -15.49 15.58 0.76
C GLN A 212 -16.80 15.09 0.14
N GLU A 213 -17.07 15.37 -1.16
CA GLU A 213 -18.28 14.86 -1.82
C GLU A 213 -18.32 13.32 -1.85
N PHE A 214 -17.14 12.68 -2.02
CA PHE A 214 -17.01 11.23 -1.92
C PHE A 214 -17.45 10.73 -0.53
N ILE A 215 -16.98 11.37 0.55
CA ILE A 215 -17.37 11.04 1.92
C ILE A 215 -18.88 11.28 2.15
N ASP A 216 -19.42 12.41 1.69
CA ASP A 216 -20.85 12.75 1.84
C ASP A 216 -21.78 11.73 1.16
N LYS A 217 -21.34 11.15 0.05
CA LYS A 217 -22.04 10.07 -0.64
C LYS A 217 -21.89 8.76 0.11
N LEU A 218 -20.66 8.43 0.53
CA LEU A 218 -20.33 7.16 1.19
C LEU A 218 -21.01 7.04 2.56
N ALA A 219 -21.15 8.14 3.31
CA ALA A 219 -21.82 8.17 4.61
C ALA A 219 -23.30 7.73 4.56
N LYS A 220 -23.92 7.75 3.38
CA LYS A 220 -25.32 7.31 3.16
C LYS A 220 -25.44 5.84 2.81
N LEU A 221 -24.31 5.14 2.64
CA LEU A 221 -24.27 3.74 2.23
C LEU A 221 -23.97 2.85 3.44
N PRO A 222 -24.57 1.65 3.49
CA PRO A 222 -24.27 0.72 4.57
C PRO A 222 -22.89 0.08 4.40
N LEU A 223 -22.29 -0.30 5.51
CA LEU A 223 -21.21 -1.26 5.52
C LEU A 223 -21.69 -2.63 5.02
N MET A 224 -20.86 -3.32 4.26
CA MET A 224 -21.14 -4.67 3.79
C MET A 224 -21.09 -5.70 4.92
N TYR A 225 -20.16 -5.52 5.86
CA TYR A 225 -19.90 -6.42 6.97
C TYR A 225 -19.71 -5.67 8.27
N GLN A 226 -19.92 -6.35 9.39
CA GLN A 226 -19.56 -5.84 10.69
C GLN A 226 -18.05 -5.55 10.76
N PRO A 227 -17.63 -4.39 11.31
CA PRO A 227 -16.23 -4.04 11.46
C PRO A 227 -15.44 -5.16 12.16
N GLY A 228 -14.23 -5.43 11.69
CA GLY A 228 -13.34 -6.44 12.25
C GLY A 228 -13.71 -7.91 11.92
N THR A 229 -14.80 -8.18 11.22
CA THR A 229 -15.30 -9.55 11.02
C THR A 229 -14.88 -10.19 9.69
N ARG A 230 -14.54 -9.38 8.69
CA ARG A 230 -14.13 -9.87 7.37
C ARG A 230 -13.13 -8.92 6.72
N TRP A 231 -12.19 -9.47 5.98
CA TRP A 231 -11.38 -8.72 5.04
C TRP A 231 -12.20 -8.49 3.76
N SER A 232 -12.37 -7.25 3.35
CA SER A 232 -13.12 -6.90 2.15
C SER A 232 -12.41 -5.75 1.43
N TYR A 233 -11.86 -6.04 0.25
CA TYR A 233 -11.20 -5.03 -0.58
C TYR A 233 -12.17 -3.91 -0.95
N SER A 234 -11.81 -2.67 -0.65
CA SER A 234 -12.78 -1.59 -0.55
C SER A 234 -12.18 -0.22 -0.85
N VAL A 235 -13.03 0.79 -0.80
CA VAL A 235 -12.70 2.22 -0.90
C VAL A 235 -11.91 2.77 0.30
N SER A 236 -11.41 1.93 1.18
CA SER A 236 -10.70 2.33 2.42
C SER A 236 -9.56 3.30 2.17
N MET A 237 -8.83 3.17 1.06
CA MET A 237 -7.70 4.06 0.76
C MET A 237 -8.13 5.42 0.24
N ASP A 238 -9.32 5.53 -0.34
CA ASP A 238 -9.91 6.81 -0.72
C ASP A 238 -10.37 7.57 0.53
N ILE A 239 -10.90 6.84 1.53
CA ILE A 239 -11.19 7.38 2.87
C ILE A 239 -9.89 7.84 3.54
N GLN A 240 -8.81 7.05 3.47
CA GLN A 240 -7.50 7.44 3.97
C GLN A 240 -6.98 8.70 3.28
N GLY A 241 -7.19 8.83 1.96
CA GLY A 241 -6.88 10.05 1.21
C GLY A 241 -7.55 11.28 1.80
N TYR A 242 -8.84 11.18 2.13
CA TYR A 242 -9.55 12.25 2.81
C TYR A 242 -8.99 12.56 4.20
N ILE A 243 -8.68 11.53 4.99
CA ILE A 243 -8.08 11.72 6.32
C ILE A 243 -6.70 12.40 6.21
N ILE A 244 -5.90 12.06 5.19
CA ILE A 244 -4.63 12.75 4.93
C ILE A 244 -4.87 14.23 4.69
N GLU A 245 -5.85 14.61 3.86
CA GLU A 245 -6.18 16.02 3.62
C GLU A 245 -6.62 16.74 4.89
N LYS A 246 -7.48 16.10 5.70
CA LYS A 246 -7.96 16.67 6.97
C LYS A 246 -6.86 16.87 8.00
N LEU A 247 -5.96 15.91 8.15
CA LEU A 247 -4.91 15.96 9.15
C LEU A 247 -3.71 16.82 8.75
N SER A 248 -3.45 16.96 7.46
CA SER A 248 -2.33 17.74 6.94
C SER A 248 -2.70 19.17 6.56
N GLY A 249 -3.95 19.42 6.18
CA GLY A 249 -4.38 20.68 5.58
C GLY A 249 -3.94 20.87 4.13
N GLN A 250 -3.38 19.82 3.50
CA GLN A 250 -2.92 19.82 2.10
C GLN A 250 -3.82 18.89 1.26
N SER A 251 -3.89 19.11 -0.06
CA SER A 251 -4.49 18.12 -0.95
C SER A 251 -3.68 16.82 -0.92
N LEU A 252 -4.35 15.68 -1.17
CA LEU A 252 -3.66 14.38 -1.21
C LEU A 252 -2.48 14.36 -2.20
N PRO A 253 -2.61 14.88 -3.44
CA PRO A 253 -1.48 14.98 -4.37
C PRO A 253 -0.33 15.85 -3.84
N ASP A 254 -0.63 17.01 -3.27
CA ASP A 254 0.39 17.93 -2.76
C ASP A 254 1.12 17.33 -1.56
N TYR A 255 0.38 16.69 -0.63
CA TYR A 255 0.99 16.01 0.50
C TYR A 255 1.94 14.90 0.07
N MET A 256 1.52 14.04 -0.88
CA MET A 256 2.38 12.97 -1.39
C MET A 256 3.58 13.51 -2.16
N GLN A 257 3.37 14.57 -2.96
CA GLN A 257 4.44 15.22 -3.72
C GLN A 257 5.51 15.79 -2.79
N GLU A 258 5.12 16.52 -1.76
CA GLU A 258 6.03 17.19 -0.84
C GLU A 258 6.76 16.19 0.07
N HIS A 259 6.04 15.20 0.58
CA HIS A 259 6.54 14.37 1.67
C HIS A 259 7.03 12.98 1.25
N ILE A 260 6.76 12.54 0.01
CA ILE A 260 7.15 11.23 -0.49
C ILE A 260 7.85 11.34 -1.84
N PHE A 261 7.18 11.88 -2.88
CA PHE A 261 7.70 11.80 -4.24
C PHE A 261 8.96 12.66 -4.43
N LYS A 262 8.90 13.93 -4.05
CA LYS A 262 10.04 14.85 -4.17
C LYS A 262 11.25 14.41 -3.33
N PRO A 263 11.10 14.04 -2.04
CA PRO A 263 12.22 13.55 -1.24
C PRO A 263 12.87 12.28 -1.79
N LEU A 264 12.09 11.35 -2.36
CA LEU A 264 12.60 10.12 -2.96
C LEU A 264 13.09 10.29 -4.40
N GLY A 265 12.93 11.48 -4.99
CA GLY A 265 13.30 11.73 -6.39
C GLY A 265 12.38 11.02 -7.40
N MET A 266 11.14 10.73 -7.04
CA MET A 266 10.11 10.13 -7.90
C MET A 266 9.50 11.21 -8.82
N LYS A 267 10.21 11.54 -9.88
CA LYS A 267 9.95 12.71 -10.74
C LYS A 267 8.74 12.58 -11.64
N ASP A 268 8.32 11.36 -11.91
CA ASP A 268 7.26 11.02 -12.85
C ASP A 268 6.05 10.35 -12.16
N THR A 269 6.07 10.30 -10.82
CA THR A 269 4.95 9.81 -10.03
C THR A 269 4.04 10.98 -9.65
N ALA A 270 2.76 10.89 -10.05
CA ALA A 270 1.77 11.94 -9.84
C ALA A 270 0.35 11.38 -9.99
N PHE A 271 -0.67 12.24 -9.88
CA PHE A 271 -2.07 11.88 -10.14
C PHE A 271 -2.54 12.29 -11.56
N PHE A 272 -1.66 12.78 -12.38
CA PHE A 272 -1.89 13.09 -13.79
C PHE A 272 -0.56 13.10 -14.55
N VAL A 273 -0.62 13.14 -15.88
CA VAL A 273 0.56 13.19 -16.74
C VAL A 273 0.60 14.56 -17.43
N PRO A 274 1.56 15.42 -17.08
CA PRO A 274 1.74 16.73 -17.74
C PRO A 274 1.95 16.59 -19.25
N ALA A 275 1.56 17.62 -20.01
CA ALA A 275 1.55 17.59 -21.47
C ALA A 275 2.92 17.20 -22.08
N GLU A 276 4.00 17.74 -21.53
CA GLU A 276 5.38 17.48 -21.95
C GLU A 276 5.84 16.03 -21.70
N LYS A 277 5.14 15.28 -20.81
CA LYS A 277 5.44 13.88 -20.50
C LYS A 277 4.53 12.87 -21.20
N ARG A 278 3.47 13.35 -21.91
CA ARG A 278 2.46 12.51 -22.55
C ARG A 278 3.03 11.53 -23.57
N SER A 279 4.10 11.89 -24.26
CA SER A 279 4.76 11.02 -25.21
C SER A 279 5.33 9.72 -24.59
N ARG A 280 5.52 9.69 -23.26
CA ARG A 280 6.00 8.51 -22.51
C ARG A 280 4.86 7.70 -21.88
N PHE A 281 3.61 8.18 -21.93
CA PHE A 281 2.47 7.51 -21.32
C PHE A 281 2.04 6.29 -22.14
N VAL A 282 1.92 5.14 -21.49
CA VAL A 282 1.68 3.84 -22.13
C VAL A 282 0.20 3.65 -22.43
N THR A 283 -0.11 3.10 -23.59
CA THR A 283 -1.48 2.72 -23.97
C THR A 283 -1.95 1.55 -23.11
N MET A 284 -3.18 1.65 -22.58
CA MET A 284 -3.79 0.60 -21.78
C MET A 284 -4.51 -0.41 -22.66
N TYR A 285 -4.39 -1.69 -22.32
CA TYR A 285 -5.01 -2.81 -23.03
C TYR A 285 -5.90 -3.64 -22.10
N ARG A 286 -6.81 -4.41 -22.69
CA ARG A 286 -7.62 -5.43 -22.02
C ARG A 286 -7.78 -6.67 -22.91
N GLY A 287 -8.19 -7.78 -22.34
CA GLY A 287 -8.64 -8.94 -23.13
C GLY A 287 -10.06 -8.72 -23.66
N ASN A 288 -10.33 -9.16 -24.89
CA ASN A 288 -11.71 -9.40 -25.35
C ASN A 288 -12.21 -10.75 -24.84
N ASP A 289 -13.43 -11.16 -25.23
CA ASP A 289 -14.03 -12.44 -24.81
C ASP A 289 -13.23 -13.69 -25.24
N LYS A 290 -12.38 -13.55 -26.25
CA LYS A 290 -11.45 -14.60 -26.73
C LYS A 290 -10.08 -14.54 -26.05
N GLY A 291 -9.86 -13.56 -25.16
CA GLY A 291 -8.56 -13.31 -24.52
C GLY A 291 -7.56 -12.57 -25.40
N GLU A 292 -7.96 -12.12 -26.62
CA GLU A 292 -7.10 -11.32 -27.49
C GLU A 292 -6.95 -9.92 -26.93
N MET A 293 -5.74 -9.35 -27.03
CA MET A 293 -5.44 -8.03 -26.50
C MET A 293 -5.98 -6.94 -27.42
N ILE A 294 -6.84 -6.08 -26.88
CA ILE A 294 -7.39 -4.89 -27.54
C ILE A 294 -7.16 -3.64 -26.68
N PRO A 295 -7.08 -2.44 -27.28
CA PRO A 295 -7.02 -1.20 -26.51
C PRO A 295 -8.18 -1.12 -25.52
N ALA A 296 -7.90 -0.68 -24.29
CA ALA A 296 -8.93 -0.41 -23.31
C ALA A 296 -9.40 1.05 -23.42
N ASP A 297 -10.70 1.26 -23.18
CA ASP A 297 -11.25 2.60 -23.11
C ASP A 297 -10.68 3.37 -21.92
N ASN A 298 -10.61 4.70 -22.03
CA ASN A 298 -10.19 5.56 -20.94
C ASN A 298 -11.21 5.65 -19.79
N GLY A 299 -12.34 4.95 -19.89
CA GLY A 299 -13.39 4.96 -18.88
C GLY A 299 -12.98 4.41 -17.52
N PHE A 300 -12.00 3.48 -17.48
CA PHE A 300 -11.45 2.94 -16.23
C PHE A 300 -10.18 3.71 -15.86
N GLY A 301 -10.25 4.55 -14.82
CA GLY A 301 -9.10 5.30 -14.29
C GLY A 301 -8.90 6.69 -14.96
N GLY A 302 -9.71 7.08 -15.94
CA GLY A 302 -9.63 8.39 -16.60
C GLY A 302 -8.48 8.51 -17.61
N ASP A 303 -8.38 9.70 -18.23
CA ASP A 303 -7.37 10.00 -19.25
C ASP A 303 -6.03 10.51 -18.70
N TYR A 304 -6.00 10.83 -17.40
CA TYR A 304 -4.84 11.44 -16.72
C TYR A 304 -4.31 12.72 -17.38
N ALA A 305 -5.18 13.43 -18.16
CA ALA A 305 -4.75 14.63 -18.88
C ALA A 305 -4.59 15.86 -18.01
N SER A 306 -5.24 15.87 -16.86
CA SER A 306 -5.23 16.98 -15.91
C SER A 306 -5.31 16.45 -14.49
N GLN A 307 -5.08 17.30 -13.51
CA GLN A 307 -5.33 17.01 -12.12
C GLN A 307 -6.77 16.52 -11.96
N PRO A 308 -6.99 15.34 -11.34
CA PRO A 308 -8.34 14.85 -11.10
C PRO A 308 -9.08 15.74 -10.11
N ALA A 309 -10.37 15.91 -10.27
CA ALA A 309 -11.20 16.64 -9.30
C ALA A 309 -11.20 15.96 -7.92
N MET A 310 -11.11 14.62 -7.91
CA MET A 310 -10.93 13.80 -6.73
C MET A 310 -9.72 12.89 -6.94
N ALA A 311 -8.66 13.09 -6.18
CA ALA A 311 -7.49 12.24 -6.20
C ALA A 311 -7.77 10.94 -5.42
N SER A 312 -7.75 9.79 -6.11
CA SER A 312 -7.99 8.50 -5.46
C SER A 312 -6.74 7.98 -4.76
N GLY A 313 -6.80 7.85 -3.45
CA GLY A 313 -5.76 7.18 -2.65
C GLY A 313 -5.69 5.67 -2.90
N GLY A 314 -6.76 5.09 -3.47
CA GLY A 314 -6.86 3.68 -3.81
C GLY A 314 -6.30 3.30 -5.17
N GLY A 315 -6.11 4.27 -6.10
CA GLY A 315 -5.72 3.88 -7.46
C GLY A 315 -5.40 5.00 -8.43
N GLY A 316 -5.28 6.24 -7.96
CA GLY A 316 -5.21 7.43 -8.83
C GLY A 316 -3.83 7.79 -9.36
N SER A 317 -2.76 7.13 -8.95
CA SER A 317 -1.41 7.53 -9.37
C SER A 317 -0.96 6.92 -10.69
N VAL A 318 -0.05 7.63 -11.34
CA VAL A 318 0.83 7.14 -12.40
C VAL A 318 2.25 7.09 -11.87
N SER A 319 3.10 6.22 -12.45
CA SER A 319 4.51 6.11 -12.07
C SER A 319 5.35 5.50 -13.20
N THR A 320 6.66 5.56 -13.06
CA THR A 320 7.62 4.77 -13.84
C THR A 320 8.14 3.60 -13.00
N ALA A 321 8.77 2.63 -13.66
CA ALA A 321 9.40 1.51 -12.95
C ALA A 321 10.49 2.02 -11.99
N GLU A 322 11.30 2.99 -12.39
CA GLU A 322 12.37 3.56 -11.56
C GLU A 322 11.82 4.31 -10.35
N ASP A 323 10.81 5.17 -10.54
CA ASP A 323 10.21 5.90 -9.43
C ASP A 323 9.62 4.94 -8.38
N TYR A 324 8.87 3.94 -8.85
CA TYR A 324 8.28 2.96 -7.94
C TYR A 324 9.35 2.08 -7.26
N PHE A 325 10.41 1.77 -7.97
CA PHE A 325 11.57 1.06 -7.41
C PHE A 325 12.22 1.87 -6.26
N ARG A 326 12.40 3.18 -6.41
CA ARG A 326 12.89 4.06 -5.34
C ARG A 326 12.01 4.00 -4.10
N PHE A 327 10.70 3.96 -4.30
CA PHE A 327 9.72 3.79 -3.21
C PHE A 327 9.85 2.40 -2.55
N ALA A 328 9.93 1.34 -3.32
CA ALA A 328 10.08 -0.02 -2.81
C ALA A 328 11.42 -0.21 -2.08
N GLU A 329 12.51 0.34 -2.61
CA GLU A 329 13.84 0.30 -1.98
C GLU A 329 13.87 1.10 -0.67
N MET A 330 13.19 2.26 -0.60
CA MET A 330 13.01 2.99 0.65
C MET A 330 12.35 2.10 1.71
N LEU A 331 11.32 1.33 1.36
CA LEU A 331 10.67 0.39 2.28
C LEU A 331 11.61 -0.76 2.67
N ALA A 332 12.35 -1.34 1.71
CA ALA A 332 13.34 -2.39 1.97
C ALA A 332 14.42 -1.95 2.97
N ASN A 333 14.80 -0.69 2.91
CA ASN A 333 15.80 -0.08 3.80
C ASN A 333 15.19 0.49 5.11
N GLY A 334 14.03 -0.01 5.53
CA GLY A 334 13.42 0.40 6.79
C GLY A 334 13.02 1.88 6.83
N GLY A 335 12.53 2.41 5.70
CA GLY A 335 11.95 3.74 5.59
C GLY A 335 12.92 4.86 5.18
N GLU A 336 14.08 4.51 4.63
CA GLU A 336 15.11 5.47 4.22
C GLU A 336 15.67 5.15 2.83
N LEU A 337 15.97 6.15 2.04
CA LEU A 337 16.69 6.03 0.79
C LEU A 337 17.79 7.10 0.71
N ASN A 338 19.06 6.67 0.62
CA ASN A 338 20.23 7.55 0.47
C ASN A 338 20.28 8.72 1.48
N GLY A 339 20.03 8.42 2.75
CA GLY A 339 20.03 9.41 3.84
C GLY A 339 18.73 10.22 3.97
N VAL A 340 17.76 10.02 3.08
CA VAL A 340 16.43 10.64 3.17
C VAL A 340 15.46 9.68 3.86
N ARG A 341 15.09 10.00 5.10
CA ARG A 341 14.15 9.20 5.88
C ARG A 341 12.71 9.65 5.66
N ILE A 342 11.88 8.72 5.22
CA ILE A 342 10.44 8.91 5.02
C ILE A 342 9.65 8.36 6.21
N LEU A 343 10.01 7.18 6.70
CA LEU A 343 9.41 6.52 7.85
C LEU A 343 10.48 5.99 8.81
N SER A 344 10.09 5.74 10.05
CA SER A 344 10.89 4.95 10.97
C SER A 344 10.86 3.46 10.59
N PRO A 345 11.88 2.67 10.98
CA PRO A 345 11.85 1.21 10.79
C PRO A 345 10.62 0.56 11.43
N SER A 346 10.16 1.06 12.58
CA SER A 346 8.97 0.55 13.26
C SER A 346 7.69 0.76 12.45
N SER A 347 7.55 1.90 11.76
CA SER A 347 6.40 2.16 10.89
C SER A 347 6.43 1.31 9.63
N VAL A 348 7.61 1.04 9.07
CA VAL A 348 7.74 0.06 7.97
C VAL A 348 7.36 -1.34 8.44
N GLN A 349 7.73 -1.72 9.66
CA GLN A 349 7.31 -2.99 10.25
C GLN A 349 5.78 -3.06 10.42
N LEU A 350 5.11 -1.99 10.85
CA LEU A 350 3.64 -1.93 10.88
C LEU A 350 3.04 -2.13 9.49
N LEU A 351 3.62 -1.53 8.45
CA LEU A 351 3.15 -1.70 7.08
C LEU A 351 3.28 -3.15 6.62
N SER A 352 4.39 -3.81 6.91
CA SER A 352 4.78 -5.11 6.36
C SER A 352 4.53 -6.31 7.30
N THR A 353 3.76 -6.12 8.38
CA THR A 353 3.37 -7.22 9.29
C THR A 353 1.90 -7.55 9.13
N ASN A 354 1.56 -8.84 9.20
CA ASN A 354 0.15 -9.26 9.18
C ASN A 354 -0.60 -8.78 10.43
N HIS A 355 -1.68 -8.04 10.23
CA HIS A 355 -2.58 -7.56 11.29
C HIS A 355 -3.90 -8.33 11.36
N LEU A 356 -4.15 -9.27 10.45
CA LEU A 356 -5.38 -10.02 10.43
C LEU A 356 -5.36 -11.15 11.45
N ALA A 357 -6.44 -11.28 12.19
CA ALA A 357 -6.65 -12.42 13.08
C ALA A 357 -6.79 -13.73 12.26
N ALA A 358 -6.45 -14.86 12.87
CA ALA A 358 -6.40 -16.15 12.17
C ALA A 358 -7.75 -16.55 11.52
N ASN A 359 -8.87 -16.19 12.12
CA ASN A 359 -10.19 -16.43 11.56
C ASN A 359 -10.52 -15.60 10.30
N LEU A 360 -9.74 -14.57 10.01
CA LEU A 360 -9.88 -13.74 8.81
C LEU A 360 -9.00 -14.23 7.64
N LEU A 361 -8.16 -15.23 7.86
CA LEU A 361 -7.22 -15.78 6.86
C LEU A 361 -7.83 -16.91 6.04
N THR A 362 -9.13 -16.88 5.78
CA THR A 362 -9.89 -18.01 5.20
C THR A 362 -10.02 -17.97 3.67
N GLY A 363 -9.62 -16.90 3.03
CA GLY A 363 -9.58 -16.83 1.56
C GLY A 363 -10.93 -16.70 0.84
N GLU A 364 -12.03 -16.42 1.54
CA GLU A 364 -13.38 -16.37 0.97
C GLU A 364 -13.81 -14.98 0.43
N PHE A 365 -12.89 -14.13 -0.02
CA PHE A 365 -13.22 -12.72 -0.21
C PHE A 365 -12.90 -12.18 -1.60
N GLY A 366 -13.83 -12.02 -2.48
CA GLY A 366 -13.75 -11.26 -3.73
C GLY A 366 -12.41 -11.45 -4.49
N ILE A 367 -11.56 -10.45 -4.53
CA ILE A 367 -10.17 -10.57 -4.99
C ILE A 367 -9.28 -11.31 -3.99
N GLY A 368 -9.83 -11.70 -2.84
CA GLY A 368 -9.15 -12.42 -1.77
C GLY A 368 -8.34 -13.64 -2.20
N PRO A 369 -8.76 -14.47 -3.16
CA PRO A 369 -7.95 -15.60 -3.62
C PRO A 369 -6.56 -15.21 -4.13
N HIS A 370 -6.34 -13.95 -4.53
CA HIS A 370 -5.02 -13.47 -4.93
C HIS A 370 -4.13 -13.07 -3.76
N VAL A 371 -4.72 -12.67 -2.62
CA VAL A 371 -3.99 -12.14 -1.47
C VAL A 371 -4.31 -12.87 -0.17
N MET A 372 -5.54 -13.38 -0.02
CA MET A 372 -6.01 -14.07 1.18
C MET A 372 -6.03 -15.58 0.96
N ARG A 373 -4.87 -16.21 1.04
CA ARG A 373 -4.66 -17.66 0.88
C ARG A 373 -3.73 -18.16 1.98
N PRO A 374 -3.64 -19.49 2.22
CA PRO A 374 -2.73 -20.02 3.23
C PRO A 374 -1.32 -19.47 3.10
N GLY A 375 -0.73 -19.05 4.22
CA GLY A 375 0.58 -18.43 4.28
C GLY A 375 0.62 -16.90 4.07
N PHE A 376 -0.52 -16.31 3.64
CA PHE A 376 -0.64 -14.87 3.42
C PHE A 376 -1.50 -14.20 4.48
N GLY A 377 -1.25 -12.92 4.68
CA GLY A 377 -2.04 -12.00 5.50
C GLY A 377 -2.01 -10.60 4.90
N TYR A 378 -2.42 -9.62 5.68
CA TYR A 378 -2.49 -8.24 5.25
C TYR A 378 -1.90 -7.30 6.30
N GLY A 379 -0.97 -6.47 5.84
CA GLY A 379 -0.40 -5.37 6.60
C GLY A 379 -1.23 -4.09 6.46
N TYR A 380 -0.58 -2.95 6.55
CA TYR A 380 -1.24 -1.69 6.23
C TYR A 380 -1.13 -1.43 4.72
N ASN A 381 -2.22 -1.69 4.01
CA ASN A 381 -2.40 -1.49 2.56
C ASN A 381 -1.47 -2.31 1.65
N CYS A 382 -0.95 -3.44 2.12
CA CYS A 382 -0.23 -4.41 1.32
C CYS A 382 -0.44 -5.85 1.83
N ALA A 383 -0.32 -6.83 0.95
CA ALA A 383 -0.28 -8.22 1.32
C ALA A 383 1.08 -8.58 1.94
N VAL A 384 1.06 -9.53 2.87
CA VAL A 384 2.25 -10.00 3.57
C VAL A 384 2.30 -11.53 3.52
N GLU A 385 3.39 -12.07 3.06
CA GLU A 385 3.67 -13.50 3.07
C GLU A 385 4.39 -13.87 4.37
N PHE A 386 3.61 -14.23 5.39
CA PHE A 386 4.16 -14.54 6.70
C PHE A 386 4.61 -16.01 6.84
N ASP A 387 4.15 -16.90 5.96
CA ASP A 387 4.55 -18.32 5.91
C ASP A 387 4.69 -18.80 4.46
N PRO A 388 5.86 -18.59 3.83
CA PRO A 388 6.12 -18.97 2.45
C PRO A 388 6.05 -20.49 2.20
N GLN A 389 6.32 -21.32 3.20
CA GLN A 389 6.22 -22.78 3.05
C GLN A 389 4.76 -23.20 2.86
N THR A 390 3.85 -22.67 3.68
CA THR A 390 2.41 -22.91 3.51
C THR A 390 1.87 -22.27 2.22
N ALA A 391 2.44 -21.14 1.80
CA ALA A 391 2.09 -20.48 0.54
C ALA A 391 2.59 -21.24 -0.72
N ASN A 392 3.51 -22.19 -0.56
CA ASN A 392 4.20 -22.89 -1.64
C ASN A 392 4.94 -21.91 -2.58
N LEU A 393 5.58 -20.90 -2.03
CA LEU A 393 6.36 -19.89 -2.75
C LEU A 393 7.84 -19.92 -2.35
N PRO A 394 8.74 -19.49 -3.25
CA PRO A 394 10.18 -19.49 -3.01
C PRO A 394 10.68 -18.27 -2.23
N ASP A 395 9.80 -17.32 -1.95
CA ASP A 395 10.11 -16.04 -1.31
C ASP A 395 10.56 -16.21 0.15
N GLY A 396 11.18 -15.20 0.70
CA GLY A 396 11.53 -15.15 2.12
C GLY A 396 10.31 -14.81 3.00
N ARG A 397 10.35 -15.25 4.26
CA ARG A 397 9.33 -14.88 5.25
C ARG A 397 9.26 -13.36 5.42
N GLY A 398 8.05 -12.82 5.42
CA GLY A 398 7.79 -11.39 5.56
C GLY A 398 7.84 -10.61 4.25
N THR A 399 7.94 -11.32 3.11
CA THR A 399 7.77 -10.69 1.80
C THR A 399 6.43 -9.96 1.75
N PHE A 400 6.46 -8.69 1.37
CA PHE A 400 5.25 -7.88 1.21
C PHE A 400 5.18 -7.32 -0.21
N PHE A 401 3.97 -7.17 -0.70
CA PHE A 401 3.74 -6.88 -2.11
C PHE A 401 2.36 -6.26 -2.34
N TRP A 402 2.17 -5.68 -3.51
CA TRP A 402 0.87 -5.34 -4.06
C TRP A 402 0.93 -5.28 -5.58
N ASP A 403 -0.25 -5.24 -6.20
CA ASP A 403 -0.42 -5.12 -7.64
C ASP A 403 -1.37 -4.00 -8.04
N GLY A 404 -1.47 -3.72 -9.33
CA GLY A 404 -2.41 -2.78 -9.94
C GLY A 404 -3.32 -3.46 -10.96
N ALA A 405 -4.54 -2.98 -11.10
CA ALA A 405 -5.55 -3.54 -12.01
C ALA A 405 -5.10 -3.67 -13.48
N ALA A 406 -4.08 -2.92 -13.89
CA ALA A 406 -3.47 -3.02 -15.23
C ALA A 406 -2.18 -3.88 -15.23
N GLY A 407 -1.98 -4.70 -14.21
CA GLY A 407 -0.94 -5.70 -14.13
C GLY A 407 0.43 -5.18 -13.70
N THR A 408 0.54 -3.98 -13.17
CA THR A 408 1.74 -3.52 -12.47
C THR A 408 1.89 -4.25 -11.14
N TRP A 409 3.12 -4.61 -10.72
CA TRP A 409 3.33 -5.25 -9.42
C TRP A 409 4.72 -4.97 -8.86
N PHE A 410 4.87 -5.16 -7.57
CA PHE A 410 6.16 -5.14 -6.88
C PHE A 410 6.14 -6.12 -5.71
N TRP A 411 7.32 -6.54 -5.28
CA TRP A 411 7.52 -7.13 -3.96
C TRP A 411 8.83 -6.68 -3.34
N VAL A 412 8.85 -6.72 -2.02
CA VAL A 412 10.03 -6.54 -1.19
C VAL A 412 10.16 -7.80 -0.32
N ASP A 413 11.28 -8.49 -0.42
CA ASP A 413 11.63 -9.64 0.41
C ASP A 413 12.71 -9.24 1.42
N PRO A 414 12.35 -8.95 2.67
CA PRO A 414 13.31 -8.52 3.68
C PRO A 414 14.24 -9.66 4.14
N THR A 415 13.83 -10.91 3.95
CA THR A 415 14.66 -12.08 4.31
C THR A 415 15.82 -12.27 3.36
N ASN A 416 15.59 -12.17 2.05
CA ASN A 416 16.63 -12.31 1.03
C ASN A 416 17.21 -10.97 0.57
N ASP A 417 16.65 -9.85 1.06
CA ASP A 417 17.03 -8.49 0.71
C ASP A 417 16.87 -8.23 -0.80
N VAL A 418 15.71 -8.65 -1.33
CA VAL A 418 15.36 -8.57 -2.76
C VAL A 418 14.22 -7.58 -2.96
N VAL A 419 14.37 -6.72 -3.95
CA VAL A 419 13.32 -5.83 -4.45
C VAL A 419 13.09 -6.10 -5.93
N PHE A 420 11.83 -6.28 -6.30
CA PHE A 420 11.43 -6.42 -7.70
C PHE A 420 10.26 -5.49 -8.00
N VAL A 421 10.32 -4.85 -9.15
CA VAL A 421 9.23 -4.03 -9.70
C VAL A 421 9.02 -4.39 -11.15
N ALA A 422 7.76 -4.53 -11.55
CA ALA A 422 7.38 -4.70 -12.94
C ALA A 422 6.20 -3.82 -13.32
N MET A 423 6.32 -3.17 -14.45
CA MET A 423 5.32 -2.28 -15.01
C MET A 423 4.86 -2.81 -16.36
N ILE A 424 3.60 -3.13 -16.45
CA ILE A 424 2.88 -3.47 -17.66
C ILE A 424 1.59 -2.65 -17.74
N GLN A 425 0.86 -2.70 -18.85
CA GLN A 425 -0.39 -1.94 -18.99
C GLN A 425 -1.46 -2.77 -19.69
N ARG A 426 -1.82 -3.90 -19.08
CA ARG A 426 -2.94 -4.75 -19.48
C ARG A 426 -3.83 -5.04 -18.29
N LEU A 427 -5.12 -4.69 -18.38
CA LEU A 427 -6.12 -4.97 -17.33
C LEU A 427 -6.26 -6.48 -17.11
N PHE A 428 -6.46 -6.85 -15.84
CA PHE A 428 -6.82 -8.22 -15.48
C PHE A 428 -8.09 -8.65 -16.21
N GLY A 429 -8.15 -9.92 -16.58
CA GLY A 429 -9.27 -10.49 -17.31
C GLY A 429 -8.85 -11.57 -18.30
N PRO A 430 -9.71 -11.89 -19.28
CA PRO A 430 -9.45 -12.97 -20.24
C PRO A 430 -8.10 -12.82 -20.95
N GLY A 431 -7.34 -13.90 -21.02
CA GLY A 431 -6.03 -13.95 -21.69
C GLY A 431 -4.89 -13.24 -20.99
N MET A 432 -5.09 -12.71 -19.75
CA MET A 432 -4.01 -12.16 -18.96
C MET A 432 -3.05 -13.29 -18.50
N PRO A 433 -1.75 -13.22 -18.82
CA PRO A 433 -0.81 -14.22 -18.36
C PRO A 433 -0.50 -14.06 -16.88
N ASN A 434 -0.17 -15.15 -16.20
CA ASN A 434 0.17 -15.13 -14.78
C ASN A 434 1.64 -14.72 -14.54
N VAL A 435 2.05 -13.57 -15.10
CA VAL A 435 3.45 -13.11 -15.08
C VAL A 435 3.92 -12.70 -13.68
N GLU A 436 3.03 -12.28 -12.81
CA GLU A 436 3.39 -11.92 -11.44
C GLU A 436 3.98 -13.11 -10.69
N TYR A 437 3.29 -14.24 -10.67
CA TYR A 437 3.76 -15.45 -9.97
C TYR A 437 4.89 -16.16 -10.71
N THR A 438 4.83 -16.22 -12.03
CA THR A 438 5.89 -16.86 -12.82
C THR A 438 7.19 -16.07 -12.77
N SER A 439 7.14 -14.75 -12.71
CA SER A 439 8.35 -13.92 -12.51
C SER A 439 8.98 -14.14 -11.14
N ARG A 440 8.20 -14.35 -10.08
CA ARG A 440 8.75 -14.73 -8.76
C ARG A 440 9.58 -16.00 -8.86
N SER A 441 8.99 -17.08 -9.40
CA SER A 441 9.72 -18.33 -9.58
C SER A 441 10.98 -18.14 -10.45
N ALA A 442 10.91 -17.31 -11.49
CA ALA A 442 12.04 -17.03 -12.38
C ALA A 442 13.15 -16.21 -11.70
N VAL A 443 12.80 -15.30 -10.79
CA VAL A 443 13.76 -14.54 -9.98
C VAL A 443 14.44 -15.45 -8.95
N TYR A 444 13.65 -16.16 -8.14
CA TYR A 444 14.22 -16.94 -7.02
C TYR A 444 15.00 -18.18 -7.46
N GLN A 445 14.70 -18.79 -8.64
CA GLN A 445 15.53 -19.85 -9.18
C GLN A 445 16.91 -19.36 -9.62
N ALA A 446 17.06 -18.05 -9.87
CA ALA A 446 18.32 -17.43 -10.20
C ALA A 446 19.11 -17.00 -8.95
N LEU A 447 18.48 -16.96 -7.79
CA LEU A 447 19.11 -16.67 -6.50
C LEU A 447 19.85 -17.92 -6.01
N VAL A 448 21.17 -17.96 -6.21
CA VAL A 448 21.99 -19.14 -5.90
C VAL A 448 22.62 -19.08 -4.51
N ASN A 449 22.50 -17.95 -3.81
CA ASN A 449 22.98 -17.78 -2.48
C ASN A 449 21.93 -17.03 -1.61
N PRO A 450 20.79 -17.67 -1.32
CA PRO A 450 19.76 -17.08 -0.44
C PRO A 450 20.31 -16.93 0.99
N LYS A 451 19.84 -15.93 1.73
CA LYS A 451 20.04 -15.89 3.20
C LYS A 451 19.28 -17.07 3.81
N LYS A 452 19.93 -17.76 4.72
CA LYS A 452 19.33 -18.88 5.48
C LYS A 452 18.49 -18.37 6.64
#